data_e34d04694cd8b874a19af1a571df1871
#
_entry.id   e34d04694cd8b874a19af1a571df1871
#
_cell.length_a   1.000
_cell.length_b   1.000
_cell.length_c   1.000
_cell.angle_alpha   90.00
_cell.angle_beta   90.00
_cell.angle_gamma   90.00
#
_symmetry.space_group_name_H-M   'P 1'
#
loop_
_entity.id
_entity.type
_entity.pdbx_description
1 polymer ?
#
loop_
_entity_poly.entity_id
_entity_poly.type
_entity_poly.pdbx_seq_one_letter_code
_entity_poly.pdbx_strand_id
1 'polypeptide(L)'
;LLNSCCRIHATNAIQFIGKFDSVLMLQDGQIAEYGTVSDLMEKGGLVHSLIQEYGIAESSMPDTLGNTDDITAQNRRLTIDSTQLISTMPVQRPGQLRVASSSEPGKLITKEVSAVGKISMSTYMDYFRASTWISWALFAFFLSLCQGFLVLGNIWLKIWANANEAQEREGVPDKHSVMYYIAVYGMCGLMSSVFSYLYQLTQWSMCAVRCGRTTHHNMLTGVFRSPMSFFDTTPQGRILQRFSKDQTSIDEVVPYAFGAWYLNLVIISFSLAVILYSIPAFALVILFVALVFVYLKNYFLDPSRTLKRLLSTTRSPIYASFQE
;
A
#
# COMPACT_ATOMS: atom_id res chain seq x y z
N LEU A 1 13.58 36.92 -32.40
CA LEU A 1 15.04 36.66 -32.34
C LEU A 1 15.46 35.31 -32.94
N LEU A 2 14.53 34.44 -33.44
CA LEU A 2 14.84 33.10 -33.94
C LEU A 2 14.32 32.80 -35.36
N ASN A 3 13.96 33.81 -36.15
CA ASN A 3 13.38 33.64 -37.49
C ASN A 3 14.35 33.15 -38.58
N SER A 4 15.66 33.12 -38.29
CA SER A 4 16.69 32.71 -39.24
C SER A 4 17.34 31.34 -38.92
N CYS A 5 16.85 30.59 -37.96
CA CYS A 5 17.43 29.31 -37.55
C CYS A 5 16.57 28.15 -38.03
N CYS A 6 17.20 27.10 -38.59
CA CYS A 6 16.54 25.82 -38.81
C CYS A 6 16.17 25.19 -37.47
N ARG A 7 14.90 24.82 -37.29
CA ARG A 7 14.40 24.16 -36.07
C ARG A 7 13.88 22.79 -36.40
N ILE A 8 14.40 21.78 -35.72
CA ILE A 8 13.91 20.42 -35.80
C ILE A 8 13.06 20.15 -34.55
N HIS A 9 11.81 19.80 -34.73
CA HIS A 9 10.88 19.49 -33.65
C HIS A 9 10.39 18.05 -33.78
N ALA A 10 10.73 17.20 -32.83
CA ALA A 10 10.17 15.85 -32.75
C ALA A 10 8.89 15.90 -31.92
N THR A 11 7.75 15.53 -32.51
CA THR A 11 6.44 15.60 -31.83
C THR A 11 5.52 14.47 -32.29
N ASN A 12 4.69 13.97 -31.36
CA ASN A 12 3.59 13.06 -31.67
C ASN A 12 2.24 13.82 -31.82
N ALA A 13 2.25 15.13 -31.61
CA ALA A 13 1.06 15.95 -31.62
C ALA A 13 0.70 16.37 -33.06
N ILE A 14 -0.12 15.57 -33.72
CA ILE A 14 -0.55 15.71 -35.12
C ILE A 14 -1.26 17.05 -35.37
N GLN A 15 -1.95 17.61 -34.39
CA GLN A 15 -2.62 18.89 -34.43
C GLN A 15 -1.72 20.09 -34.75
N PHE A 16 -0.42 19.98 -34.57
CA PHE A 16 0.54 21.06 -34.86
C PHE A 16 1.29 20.88 -36.17
N ILE A 17 1.07 19.79 -36.92
CA ILE A 17 1.79 19.48 -38.16
C ILE A 17 1.63 20.61 -39.19
N GLY A 18 0.44 21.22 -39.29
CA GLY A 18 0.16 22.33 -40.18
C GLY A 18 0.93 23.64 -39.93
N LYS A 19 1.68 23.71 -38.80
CA LYS A 19 2.47 24.91 -38.44
C LYS A 19 3.96 24.78 -38.83
N PHE A 20 4.36 23.64 -39.43
CA PHE A 20 5.74 23.38 -39.84
C PHE A 20 5.89 23.53 -41.35
N ASP A 21 7.06 24.00 -41.78
CA ASP A 21 7.37 24.19 -43.21
C ASP A 21 7.54 22.85 -43.92
N SER A 22 8.10 21.85 -43.27
CA SER A 22 8.24 20.48 -43.77
C SER A 22 8.13 19.44 -42.70
N VAL A 23 7.60 18.29 -43.05
CA VAL A 23 7.36 17.15 -42.13
C VAL A 23 8.18 15.95 -42.62
N LEU A 24 8.84 15.29 -41.67
CA LEU A 24 9.58 14.05 -41.91
C LEU A 24 8.96 12.98 -41.00
N MET A 25 8.40 11.94 -41.60
CA MET A 25 7.81 10.82 -40.87
C MET A 25 8.81 9.65 -40.84
N LEU A 26 9.03 9.13 -39.65
CA LEU A 26 9.88 7.95 -39.42
C LEU A 26 9.02 6.73 -39.07
N GLN A 27 9.26 5.61 -39.70
CA GLN A 27 8.71 4.30 -39.39
C GLN A 27 9.84 3.28 -39.31
N ASP A 28 9.90 2.54 -38.19
CA ASP A 28 10.96 1.52 -37.94
C ASP A 28 12.38 2.03 -38.11
N GLY A 29 12.63 3.31 -37.77
CA GLY A 29 13.94 3.96 -37.87
C GLY A 29 14.33 4.39 -39.29
N GLN A 30 13.45 4.24 -40.29
CA GLN A 30 13.63 4.71 -41.67
C GLN A 30 12.69 5.86 -41.98
N ILE A 31 13.10 6.70 -42.96
CA ILE A 31 12.28 7.80 -43.43
C ILE A 31 11.15 7.20 -44.31
N ALA A 32 9.93 7.23 -43.79
CA ALA A 32 8.73 6.76 -44.50
C ALA A 32 8.23 7.81 -45.50
N GLU A 33 8.11 9.05 -45.05
CA GLU A 33 7.60 10.17 -45.86
C GLU A 33 8.33 11.46 -45.49
N TYR A 34 8.58 12.30 -46.49
CA TYR A 34 9.17 13.63 -46.33
C TYR A 34 8.60 14.59 -47.37
N GLY A 35 8.26 15.82 -46.95
CA GLY A 35 7.75 16.85 -47.82
C GLY A 35 7.02 17.95 -47.06
N THR A 36 6.43 18.91 -47.81
CA THR A 36 5.53 19.87 -47.21
C THR A 36 4.19 19.20 -46.85
N VAL A 37 3.46 19.77 -45.91
CA VAL A 37 2.16 19.21 -45.50
C VAL A 37 1.20 19.10 -46.70
N SER A 38 1.21 20.06 -47.61
CA SER A 38 0.38 20.06 -48.80
C SER A 38 0.74 18.90 -49.75
N ASP A 39 2.03 18.67 -50.02
CA ASP A 39 2.50 17.58 -50.88
C ASP A 39 2.18 16.20 -50.30
N LEU A 40 2.27 16.07 -48.96
CA LEU A 40 1.99 14.81 -48.26
C LEU A 40 0.47 14.51 -48.23
N MET A 41 -0.37 15.54 -48.19
CA MET A 41 -1.82 15.40 -48.26
C MET A 41 -2.28 15.00 -49.68
N GLU A 42 -1.66 15.52 -50.74
CA GLU A 42 -1.94 15.11 -52.12
C GLU A 42 -1.49 13.68 -52.43
N LYS A 43 -0.40 13.22 -51.86
CA LYS A 43 0.14 11.87 -52.06
C LYS A 43 -0.71 10.78 -51.41
N GLY A 44 -1.60 11.10 -50.48
CA GLY A 44 -2.52 10.14 -49.84
C GLY A 44 -1.82 9.05 -49.00
N GLY A 45 -0.64 9.36 -48.46
CA GLY A 45 0.21 8.39 -47.73
C GLY A 45 -0.15 8.27 -46.25
N LEU A 46 0.83 7.80 -45.44
CA LEU A 46 0.65 7.58 -44.00
C LEU A 46 0.35 8.86 -43.23
N VAL A 47 0.98 9.98 -43.60
CA VAL A 47 0.71 11.29 -42.97
C VAL A 47 -0.74 11.74 -43.26
N HIS A 48 -1.23 11.51 -44.49
CA HIS A 48 -2.64 11.82 -44.86
C HIS A 48 -3.61 10.97 -43.99
N SER A 49 -3.40 9.67 -43.86
CA SER A 49 -4.26 8.79 -43.08
C SER A 49 -4.27 9.19 -41.61
N LEU A 50 -3.14 9.57 -41.03
CA LEU A 50 -3.05 10.03 -39.67
C LEU A 50 -3.75 11.36 -39.41
N ILE A 51 -3.61 12.35 -40.35
CA ILE A 51 -4.31 13.62 -40.23
C ILE A 51 -5.82 13.41 -40.40
N GLN A 52 -6.25 12.49 -41.26
CA GLN A 52 -7.67 12.18 -41.44
C GLN A 52 -8.27 11.48 -40.22
N GLU A 53 -7.54 10.57 -39.59
CA GLU A 53 -7.96 9.87 -38.39
C GLU A 53 -8.07 10.80 -37.17
N TYR A 54 -7.10 11.69 -36.97
CA TYR A 54 -7.10 12.63 -35.84
C TYR A 54 -7.79 13.97 -36.16
N GLY A 55 -7.87 14.38 -37.42
CA GLY A 55 -8.59 15.60 -37.84
C GLY A 55 -10.12 15.47 -37.79
N ILE A 56 -10.65 14.27 -37.89
CA ILE A 56 -12.10 14.00 -37.69
C ILE A 56 -12.47 14.18 -36.20
N ALA A 57 -11.55 13.95 -35.28
CA ALA A 57 -11.80 14.15 -33.84
C ALA A 57 -11.94 15.64 -33.45
N GLU A 58 -11.33 16.56 -34.20
CA GLU A 58 -11.38 18.00 -33.91
C GLU A 58 -12.51 18.75 -34.63
N SER A 59 -12.99 18.23 -35.78
CA SER A 59 -14.13 18.79 -36.51
C SER A 59 -15.51 18.34 -36.02
N SER A 60 -15.56 17.46 -35.02
CA SER A 60 -16.79 16.93 -34.41
C SER A 60 -17.09 17.46 -33.02
N MET A 61 -16.64 18.69 -32.68
CA MET A 61 -17.29 19.48 -31.63
C MET A 61 -18.36 20.38 -32.25
N PRO A 62 -19.64 20.02 -32.26
CA PRO A 62 -20.70 20.94 -32.58
C PRO A 62 -21.09 21.70 -31.33
N ASP A 63 -20.93 23.02 -31.36
CA ASP A 63 -21.85 23.92 -30.66
C ASP A 63 -23.28 23.60 -31.17
N THR A 64 -24.01 22.77 -30.47
CA THR A 64 -25.48 22.87 -30.31
C THR A 64 -26.00 21.61 -29.59
N LEU A 65 -26.77 21.84 -28.54
CA LEU A 65 -27.69 20.88 -27.91
C LEU A 65 -28.66 20.27 -28.95
N GLY A 66 -28.66 18.96 -29.05
CA GLY A 66 -29.76 18.28 -29.75
C GLY A 66 -29.49 16.79 -30.01
N ASN A 67 -30.22 15.95 -29.33
CA ASN A 67 -30.54 14.55 -29.55
C ASN A 67 -29.54 13.48 -29.08
N THR A 68 -29.94 12.89 -27.94
CA THR A 68 -29.26 11.83 -27.16
C THR A 68 -29.54 10.39 -27.63
N ASP A 69 -30.19 10.16 -28.76
CA ASP A 69 -30.75 8.83 -29.10
C ASP A 69 -29.84 7.94 -29.97
N ASP A 70 -28.84 8.49 -30.67
CA ASP A 70 -27.98 7.71 -31.58
C ASP A 70 -26.71 7.13 -30.96
N ILE A 71 -26.28 7.59 -29.76
CA ILE A 71 -25.07 7.12 -29.13
C ILE A 71 -25.28 5.76 -28.40
N THR A 72 -26.53 5.44 -28.08
CA THR A 72 -26.89 4.21 -27.33
C THR A 72 -26.86 2.95 -28.21
N ALA A 73 -26.98 3.08 -29.52
CA ALA A 73 -26.99 1.94 -30.44
C ALA A 73 -25.60 1.41 -30.79
N GLN A 74 -24.59 2.28 -30.78
CA GLN A 74 -23.21 1.91 -31.13
C GLN A 74 -22.46 1.25 -29.94
N ASN A 75 -22.75 1.66 -28.72
CA ASN A 75 -22.18 1.05 -27.51
C ASN A 75 -22.73 -0.36 -27.21
N ARG A 76 -23.91 -0.71 -27.72
CA ARG A 76 -24.49 -2.06 -27.53
C ARG A 76 -23.80 -3.14 -28.37
N ARG A 77 -23.09 -2.80 -29.44
CA ARG A 77 -22.35 -3.78 -30.25
C ARG A 77 -20.98 -4.12 -29.73
N LEU A 78 -20.35 -3.27 -28.91
CA LEU A 78 -19.03 -3.52 -28.31
C LEU A 78 -19.09 -4.32 -27.00
N THR A 79 -20.27 -4.43 -26.37
CA THR A 79 -20.43 -5.14 -25.08
C THR A 79 -20.70 -6.64 -25.23
N ILE A 80 -21.03 -7.14 -26.44
CA ILE A 80 -21.39 -8.57 -26.67
C ILE A 80 -20.16 -9.42 -26.91
N ASP A 81 -19.03 -8.85 -27.35
CA ASP A 81 -17.82 -9.62 -27.70
C ASP A 81 -16.93 -9.94 -26.48
N SER A 82 -17.13 -9.26 -25.34
CA SER A 82 -16.30 -9.50 -24.13
C SER A 82 -16.74 -10.73 -23.32
N THR A 83 -17.93 -11.25 -23.52
CA THR A 83 -18.46 -12.38 -22.74
C THR A 83 -18.03 -13.75 -23.30
N GLN A 84 -17.58 -13.82 -24.55
CA GLN A 84 -17.08 -15.07 -25.14
C GLN A 84 -15.60 -15.35 -24.86
N LEU A 85 -14.83 -14.36 -24.36
CA LEU A 85 -13.40 -14.53 -24.05
C LEU A 85 -13.12 -15.10 -22.65
N ILE A 86 -14.14 -15.28 -21.81
CA ILE A 86 -13.95 -15.79 -20.44
C ILE A 86 -14.00 -17.33 -20.37
N SER A 87 -14.45 -18.03 -21.41
CA SER A 87 -14.65 -19.48 -21.35
C SER A 87 -13.46 -20.35 -21.80
N THR A 88 -12.32 -19.76 -22.18
CA THR A 88 -11.16 -20.50 -22.71
C THR A 88 -9.82 -20.19 -22.03
N MET A 89 -9.81 -19.94 -20.72
CA MET A 89 -8.53 -19.87 -20.00
C MET A 89 -8.19 -21.21 -19.37
N PRO A 90 -7.06 -21.84 -19.71
CA PRO A 90 -6.59 -23.05 -19.05
C PRO A 90 -6.10 -22.72 -17.64
N VAL A 91 -6.62 -23.49 -16.67
CA VAL A 91 -6.15 -23.47 -15.28
C VAL A 91 -4.69 -23.91 -15.24
N GLN A 92 -3.78 -22.98 -15.02
CA GLN A 92 -2.36 -23.28 -14.83
C GLN A 92 -2.04 -23.57 -13.36
N ARG A 93 -1.39 -24.71 -13.15
CA ARG A 93 -0.87 -25.20 -11.87
C ARG A 93 0.23 -24.28 -11.31
N PRO A 94 0.38 -24.13 -9.98
CA PRO A 94 1.38 -23.29 -9.37
C PRO A 94 2.77 -23.94 -9.43
N GLY A 95 3.68 -23.35 -10.15
CA GLY A 95 5.09 -23.76 -10.10
C GLY A 95 5.89 -23.56 -11.37
N GLN A 96 5.93 -22.35 -11.93
CA GLN A 96 7.05 -21.91 -12.77
C GLN A 96 7.01 -20.38 -12.93
N LEU A 97 8.02 -19.72 -12.35
CA LEU A 97 8.34 -18.31 -12.65
C LEU A 97 8.83 -18.24 -14.12
N ARG A 98 7.90 -17.96 -15.03
CA ARG A 98 8.26 -17.42 -16.34
C ARG A 98 8.01 -15.91 -16.29
N VAL A 99 9.10 -15.16 -16.24
CA VAL A 99 9.09 -13.74 -16.58
C VAL A 99 8.69 -13.67 -18.07
N ALA A 100 7.40 -13.50 -18.31
CA ALA A 100 6.90 -13.22 -19.64
C ALA A 100 7.13 -11.73 -19.92
N SER A 101 8.25 -11.41 -20.56
CA SER A 101 8.42 -10.15 -21.27
C SER A 101 7.54 -10.16 -22.52
N SER A 102 6.25 -9.90 -22.37
CA SER A 102 5.39 -9.56 -23.51
C SER A 102 5.54 -8.06 -23.77
N SER A 103 6.62 -7.70 -24.45
CA SER A 103 6.73 -6.40 -25.11
C SER A 103 5.81 -6.44 -26.33
N GLU A 104 4.59 -5.92 -26.19
CA GLU A 104 3.80 -5.56 -27.36
C GLU A 104 4.59 -4.46 -28.10
N PRO A 105 4.90 -4.62 -29.39
CA PRO A 105 5.64 -3.62 -30.15
C PRO A 105 4.79 -2.33 -30.17
N GLY A 106 5.38 -1.23 -29.68
CA GLY A 106 4.74 0.10 -29.68
C GLY A 106 4.31 0.67 -28.32
N LYS A 107 4.31 -0.12 -27.23
CA LYS A 107 4.00 0.42 -25.89
C LYS A 107 5.27 0.74 -25.11
N LEU A 108 5.60 2.04 -25.02
CA LEU A 108 6.70 2.55 -24.18
C LEU A 108 6.42 2.39 -22.68
N ILE A 109 5.15 2.37 -22.28
CA ILE A 109 4.75 2.32 -20.87
C ILE A 109 4.82 0.88 -20.34
N THR A 110 5.70 0.65 -19.37
CA THR A 110 5.82 -0.64 -18.69
C THR A 110 4.57 -0.95 -17.85
N LYS A 111 3.99 -2.14 -18.03
CA LYS A 111 2.89 -2.61 -17.16
C LYS A 111 3.41 -2.77 -15.72
N GLU A 112 2.60 -2.35 -14.75
CA GLU A 112 2.94 -2.53 -13.34
C GLU A 112 2.85 -4.02 -12.97
N VAL A 113 3.98 -4.61 -12.58
CA VAL A 113 4.02 -5.99 -12.11
C VAL A 113 3.78 -5.98 -10.60
N SER A 114 2.63 -6.49 -10.19
CA SER A 114 2.36 -6.70 -8.76
C SER A 114 3.19 -7.90 -8.27
N ALA A 115 4.00 -7.69 -7.24
CA ALA A 115 4.77 -8.75 -6.63
C ALA A 115 3.85 -9.85 -6.08
N VAL A 116 4.04 -11.08 -6.56
CA VAL A 116 3.28 -12.26 -6.13
C VAL A 116 4.07 -13.01 -5.07
N GLY A 117 3.48 -13.24 -3.90
CA GLY A 117 4.12 -14.04 -2.85
C GLY A 117 4.07 -13.40 -1.46
N LYS A 118 4.89 -13.94 -0.56
CA LYS A 118 5.10 -13.38 0.80
C LYS A 118 6.11 -12.25 0.71
N ILE A 119 5.89 -11.19 1.50
CA ILE A 119 6.88 -10.11 1.66
C ILE A 119 8.15 -10.72 2.25
N SER A 120 9.31 -10.38 1.68
CA SER A 120 10.59 -10.91 2.14
C SER A 120 10.93 -10.34 3.53
N MET A 121 11.62 -11.13 4.35
CA MET A 121 12.06 -10.67 5.68
C MET A 121 13.05 -9.50 5.57
N SER A 122 13.78 -9.39 4.46
CA SER A 122 14.67 -8.25 4.21
C SER A 122 13.92 -6.92 4.19
N THR A 123 12.73 -6.86 3.59
CA THR A 123 11.91 -5.63 3.53
C THR A 123 11.51 -5.15 4.94
N TYR A 124 11.17 -6.08 5.84
CA TYR A 124 10.90 -5.72 7.24
C TYR A 124 12.16 -5.20 7.94
N MET A 125 13.32 -5.85 7.71
CA MET A 125 14.58 -5.41 8.29
C MET A 125 15.00 -4.03 7.78
N ASP A 126 14.78 -3.72 6.51
CA ASP A 126 15.07 -2.41 5.94
C ASP A 126 14.17 -1.32 6.55
N TYR A 127 12.89 -1.64 6.81
CA TYR A 127 11.99 -0.75 7.53
C TYR A 127 12.48 -0.47 8.96
N PHE A 128 12.89 -1.49 9.71
CA PHE A 128 13.43 -1.33 11.06
C PHE A 128 14.74 -0.54 11.08
N ARG A 129 15.61 -0.76 10.10
CA ARG A 129 16.89 -0.01 9.96
C ARG A 129 16.65 1.46 9.62
N ALA A 130 15.64 1.77 8.81
CA ALA A 130 15.32 3.15 8.44
C ALA A 130 14.99 4.04 9.65
N SER A 131 14.45 3.46 10.73
CA SER A 131 14.07 4.17 11.96
C SER A 131 15.08 4.05 13.10
N THR A 132 16.12 3.21 13.01
CA THR A 132 17.07 2.88 14.08
C THR A 132 16.56 1.83 15.07
N TRP A 133 17.37 0.81 15.36
CA TRP A 133 17.03 -0.28 16.29
C TRP A 133 16.75 0.21 17.72
N ILE A 134 17.43 1.28 18.15
CA ILE A 134 17.26 1.86 19.49
C ILE A 134 15.83 2.38 19.67
N SER A 135 15.22 2.99 18.64
CA SER A 135 13.84 3.48 18.73
C SER A 135 12.85 2.34 18.96
N TRP A 136 13.01 1.23 18.25
CA TRP A 136 12.17 0.05 18.44
C TRP A 136 12.40 -0.65 19.79
N ALA A 137 13.65 -0.69 20.26
CA ALA A 137 13.97 -1.23 21.57
C ALA A 137 13.35 -0.40 22.71
N LEU A 138 13.40 0.94 22.61
CA LEU A 138 12.75 1.84 23.57
C LEU A 138 11.22 1.68 23.56
N PHE A 139 10.62 1.59 22.37
CA PHE A 139 9.20 1.33 22.21
C PHE A 139 8.80 0.02 22.90
N ALA A 140 9.51 -1.08 22.61
CA ALA A 140 9.25 -2.38 23.20
C ALA A 140 9.43 -2.36 24.73
N PHE A 141 10.44 -1.67 25.21
CA PHE A 141 10.73 -1.54 26.64
C PHE A 141 9.62 -0.79 27.38
N PHE A 142 9.24 0.39 26.92
CA PHE A 142 8.17 1.17 27.57
C PHE A 142 6.81 0.47 27.53
N LEU A 143 6.49 -0.21 26.42
CA LEU A 143 5.26 -0.97 26.32
C LEU A 143 5.25 -2.17 27.26
N SER A 144 6.38 -2.87 27.41
CA SER A 144 6.51 -3.97 28.36
C SER A 144 6.38 -3.50 29.81
N LEU A 145 6.97 -2.34 30.14
CA LEU A 145 6.82 -1.72 31.48
C LEU A 145 5.36 -1.33 31.74
N CYS A 146 4.69 -0.69 30.77
CA CYS A 146 3.28 -0.35 30.88
C CYS A 146 2.44 -1.58 31.24
N GLN A 147 2.60 -2.66 30.49
CA GLN A 147 1.86 -3.90 30.74
C GLN A 147 2.27 -4.58 32.07
N GLY A 148 3.54 -4.51 32.43
CA GLY A 148 4.04 -5.00 33.71
C GLY A 148 3.39 -4.32 34.90
N PHE A 149 3.26 -2.98 34.88
CA PHE A 149 2.58 -2.24 35.95
C PHE A 149 1.08 -2.50 36.01
N LEU A 150 0.40 -2.73 34.87
CA LEU A 150 -1.00 -3.17 34.86
C LEU A 150 -1.17 -4.52 35.54
N VAL A 151 -0.32 -5.49 35.20
CA VAL A 151 -0.37 -6.83 35.84
C VAL A 151 -0.01 -6.75 37.30
N LEU A 152 0.99 -5.94 37.69
CA LEU A 152 1.35 -5.74 39.09
C LEU A 152 0.18 -5.15 39.88
N GLY A 153 -0.56 -4.21 39.32
CA GLY A 153 -1.80 -3.68 39.94
C GLY A 153 -2.86 -4.76 40.18
N ASN A 154 -3.06 -5.66 39.20
CA ASN A 154 -4.00 -6.77 39.36
C ASN A 154 -3.54 -7.79 40.44
N ILE A 155 -2.25 -8.08 40.50
CA ILE A 155 -1.68 -8.94 41.56
C ILE A 155 -1.84 -8.26 42.92
N TRP A 156 -1.60 -6.96 43.00
CA TRP A 156 -1.80 -6.19 44.23
C TRP A 156 -3.23 -6.22 44.72
N LEU A 157 -4.23 -6.08 43.83
CA LEU A 157 -5.62 -6.25 44.18
C LEU A 157 -5.94 -7.64 44.76
N LYS A 158 -5.33 -8.69 44.17
CA LYS A 158 -5.48 -10.05 44.73
C LYS A 158 -4.90 -10.16 46.13
N ILE A 159 -3.74 -9.56 46.39
CA ILE A 159 -3.13 -9.53 47.73
C ILE A 159 -4.06 -8.81 48.71
N TRP A 160 -4.60 -7.68 48.35
CA TRP A 160 -5.58 -6.94 49.19
C TRP A 160 -6.86 -7.73 49.44
N ALA A 161 -7.44 -8.35 48.41
CA ALA A 161 -8.62 -9.19 48.58
C ALA A 161 -8.39 -10.36 49.57
N ASN A 162 -7.23 -11.04 49.43
CA ASN A 162 -6.87 -12.12 50.35
C ASN A 162 -6.65 -11.63 51.82
N ALA A 163 -6.09 -10.41 51.97
CA ALA A 163 -5.92 -9.81 53.32
C ALA A 163 -7.27 -9.50 53.96
N ASN A 164 -8.21 -8.94 53.22
CA ASN A 164 -9.58 -8.68 53.68
C ASN A 164 -10.33 -9.97 54.02
N GLU A 165 -10.19 -11.03 53.24
CA GLU A 165 -10.80 -12.33 53.49
C GLU A 165 -10.24 -12.98 54.77
N ALA A 166 -8.96 -12.87 54.98
CA ALA A 166 -8.30 -13.37 56.22
C ALA A 166 -8.77 -12.60 57.46
N GLN A 167 -8.96 -11.29 57.35
CA GLN A 167 -9.50 -10.47 58.40
C GLN A 167 -10.95 -10.88 58.76
N GLU A 168 -11.78 -11.13 57.75
CA GLU A 168 -13.19 -11.48 57.96
C GLU A 168 -13.35 -12.91 58.52
N ARG A 169 -12.57 -13.88 58.08
CA ARG A 169 -12.69 -15.30 58.45
C ARG A 169 -11.97 -15.63 59.78
N GLU A 170 -10.77 -15.08 59.98
CA GLU A 170 -9.88 -15.46 61.07
C GLU A 170 -9.80 -14.39 62.16
N GLY A 171 -10.44 -13.23 61.96
CA GLY A 171 -10.39 -12.11 62.93
C GLY A 171 -8.96 -11.50 63.09
N VAL A 172 -8.06 -11.82 62.14
CA VAL A 172 -6.67 -11.30 62.15
C VAL A 172 -6.70 -9.86 61.64
N PRO A 173 -6.30 -8.87 62.49
CA PRO A 173 -6.32 -7.48 62.04
C PRO A 173 -5.31 -7.29 60.87
N ASP A 174 -5.75 -6.60 59.83
CA ASP A 174 -4.84 -6.28 58.71
C ASP A 174 -3.72 -5.35 59.22
N LYS A 175 -2.49 -5.64 58.82
CA LYS A 175 -1.29 -4.91 59.17
C LYS A 175 -1.25 -3.50 58.55
N HIS A 176 -1.99 -3.28 57.45
CA HIS A 176 -1.97 -2.04 56.69
C HIS A 176 -3.36 -1.40 56.61
N SER A 177 -3.39 -0.07 56.55
CA SER A 177 -4.62 0.67 56.37
C SER A 177 -5.15 0.52 54.91
N VAL A 178 -6.44 0.62 54.72
CA VAL A 178 -7.09 0.60 53.39
C VAL A 178 -6.45 1.64 52.46
N MET A 179 -6.09 2.81 53.01
CA MET A 179 -5.45 3.89 52.25
C MET A 179 -4.10 3.46 51.64
N TYR A 180 -3.35 2.61 52.33
CA TYR A 180 -2.08 2.06 51.82
C TYR A 180 -2.31 1.19 50.54
N TYR A 181 -3.32 0.31 50.57
CA TYR A 181 -3.64 -0.55 49.42
C TYR A 181 -4.10 0.28 48.22
N ILE A 182 -4.95 1.30 48.46
CA ILE A 182 -5.41 2.21 47.42
C ILE A 182 -4.27 3.04 46.87
N ALA A 183 -3.34 3.54 47.69
CA ALA A 183 -2.21 4.33 47.23
C ALA A 183 -1.25 3.53 46.34
N VAL A 184 -0.94 2.29 46.72
CA VAL A 184 -0.06 1.43 45.90
C VAL A 184 -0.74 1.07 44.58
N TYR A 185 -2.04 0.73 44.60
CA TYR A 185 -2.79 0.46 43.36
C TYR A 185 -2.84 1.69 42.47
N GLY A 186 -3.13 2.86 43.03
CA GLY A 186 -3.12 4.13 42.30
C GLY A 186 -1.75 4.46 41.68
N MET A 187 -0.65 4.18 42.43
CA MET A 187 0.71 4.35 41.92
C MET A 187 1.00 3.43 40.73
N CYS A 188 0.59 2.16 40.80
CA CYS A 188 0.72 1.22 39.67
C CYS A 188 -0.03 1.72 38.44
N GLY A 189 -1.25 2.25 38.61
CA GLY A 189 -2.05 2.84 37.53
C GLY A 189 -1.40 4.09 36.93
N LEU A 190 -0.86 4.99 37.78
CA LEU A 190 -0.15 6.17 37.32
C LEU A 190 1.11 5.79 36.52
N MET A 191 1.92 4.87 37.02
CA MET A 191 3.11 4.40 36.31
C MET A 191 2.76 3.77 34.96
N SER A 192 1.71 2.93 34.93
CA SER A 192 1.21 2.36 33.68
C SER A 192 0.79 3.44 32.69
N SER A 193 0.10 4.50 33.14
CA SER A 193 -0.33 5.61 32.28
C SER A 193 0.86 6.41 31.73
N VAL A 194 1.87 6.67 32.57
CA VAL A 194 3.11 7.36 32.14
C VAL A 194 3.83 6.53 31.07
N PHE A 195 4.02 5.23 31.30
CA PHE A 195 4.68 4.36 30.31
C PHE A 195 3.83 4.17 29.05
N SER A 196 2.50 4.19 29.17
CA SER A 196 1.58 4.21 28.01
C SER A 196 1.82 5.43 27.13
N TYR A 197 1.95 6.61 27.71
CA TYR A 197 2.27 7.82 26.97
C TYR A 197 3.66 7.74 26.33
N LEU A 198 4.67 7.26 27.06
CA LEU A 198 6.05 7.17 26.56
C LEU A 198 6.19 6.19 25.39
N TYR A 199 5.54 5.02 25.42
CA TYR A 199 5.61 4.10 24.28
C TYR A 199 4.91 4.67 23.05
N GLN A 200 3.77 5.35 23.23
CA GLN A 200 3.07 6.01 22.13
C GLN A 200 3.91 7.13 21.52
N LEU A 201 4.50 7.99 22.34
CA LEU A 201 5.38 9.04 21.90
C LEU A 201 6.59 8.47 21.12
N THR A 202 7.20 7.40 21.63
CA THR A 202 8.33 6.74 20.95
C THR A 202 7.91 6.12 19.62
N GLN A 203 6.75 5.46 19.56
CA GLN A 203 6.22 4.85 18.35
C GLN A 203 6.04 5.88 17.23
N TRP A 204 5.35 6.97 17.53
CA TRP A 204 5.02 7.96 16.51
C TRP A 204 6.18 8.90 16.20
N SER A 205 6.85 9.44 17.22
CA SER A 205 7.92 10.42 17.03
C SER A 205 9.23 9.79 16.52
N MET A 206 9.65 8.67 17.14
CA MET A 206 10.95 8.07 16.84
C MET A 206 10.88 6.95 15.79
N CYS A 207 9.84 6.13 15.79
CA CYS A 207 9.75 5.03 14.83
C CYS A 207 9.10 5.50 13.52
N ALA A 208 7.87 6.01 13.55
CA ALA A 208 7.12 6.37 12.36
C ALA A 208 7.76 7.55 11.59
N VAL A 209 7.94 8.69 12.25
CA VAL A 209 8.43 9.91 11.59
C VAL A 209 9.86 9.73 11.05
N ARG A 210 10.75 9.06 11.77
CA ARG A 210 12.12 8.81 11.26
C ARG A 210 12.10 7.88 10.05
N CYS A 211 11.32 6.80 10.12
CA CYS A 211 11.19 5.86 9.01
C CYS A 211 10.63 6.57 7.78
N GLY A 212 9.54 7.34 7.94
CA GLY A 212 8.93 8.10 6.87
C GLY A 212 9.89 9.08 6.22
N ARG A 213 10.62 9.87 7.01
CA ARG A 213 11.64 10.81 6.49
C ARG A 213 12.75 10.10 5.72
N THR A 214 13.27 9.01 6.26
CA THR A 214 14.35 8.25 5.61
C THR A 214 13.88 7.64 4.30
N THR A 215 12.69 7.03 4.29
CA THR A 215 12.12 6.40 3.11
C THR A 215 11.78 7.44 2.04
N HIS A 216 11.15 8.55 2.43
CA HIS A 216 10.84 9.65 1.52
C HIS A 216 12.11 10.24 0.89
N HIS A 217 13.15 10.51 1.70
CA HIS A 217 14.41 11.04 1.21
C HIS A 217 15.10 10.08 0.24
N ASN A 218 15.13 8.78 0.54
CA ASN A 218 15.72 7.76 -0.32
C ASN A 218 14.95 7.65 -1.65
N MET A 219 13.62 7.67 -1.59
CA MET A 219 12.76 7.63 -2.78
C MET A 219 12.98 8.89 -3.65
N LEU A 220 13.01 10.07 -3.04
CA LEU A 220 13.26 11.34 -3.73
C LEU A 220 14.64 11.32 -4.42
N THR A 221 15.68 10.91 -3.68
CA THR A 221 17.04 10.81 -4.23
C THR A 221 17.12 9.79 -5.36
N GLY A 222 16.40 8.66 -5.24
CA GLY A 222 16.31 7.64 -6.29
C GLY A 222 15.68 8.19 -7.56
N VAL A 223 14.57 8.91 -7.46
CA VAL A 223 13.90 9.51 -8.62
C VAL A 223 14.78 10.58 -9.27
N PHE A 224 15.40 11.47 -8.50
CA PHE A 224 16.27 12.49 -9.08
C PHE A 224 17.55 11.96 -9.74
N ARG A 225 18.01 10.78 -9.36
CA ARG A 225 19.16 10.12 -9.97
C ARG A 225 18.78 9.16 -11.10
N SER A 226 17.48 9.01 -11.38
CA SER A 226 17.02 8.13 -12.44
C SER A 226 17.36 8.67 -13.82
N PRO A 227 17.75 7.83 -14.79
CA PRO A 227 17.99 8.24 -16.15
C PRO A 227 16.70 8.72 -16.84
N MET A 228 16.81 9.50 -17.92
CA MET A 228 15.66 10.05 -18.64
C MET A 228 14.72 8.94 -19.15
N SER A 229 15.26 7.79 -19.54
CA SER A 229 14.48 6.61 -19.94
C SER A 229 13.47 6.14 -18.89
N PHE A 230 13.73 6.36 -17.60
CA PHE A 230 12.79 6.07 -16.54
C PHE A 230 11.53 6.94 -16.64
N PHE A 231 11.69 8.25 -16.92
CA PHE A 231 10.58 9.19 -17.06
C PHE A 231 9.78 8.96 -18.35
N ASP A 232 10.45 8.50 -19.42
CA ASP A 232 9.79 8.16 -20.67
C ASP A 232 8.91 6.90 -20.55
N THR A 233 9.32 5.94 -19.70
CA THR A 233 8.62 4.66 -19.54
C THR A 233 7.64 4.64 -18.36
N THR A 234 7.73 5.63 -17.44
CA THR A 234 6.93 5.66 -16.22
C THR A 234 6.00 6.88 -16.21
N PRO A 235 4.67 6.70 -16.23
CA PRO A 235 3.71 7.81 -16.16
C PRO A 235 3.90 8.64 -14.88
N GLN A 236 3.83 9.96 -15.00
CA GLN A 236 3.97 10.89 -13.87
C GLN A 236 2.97 10.61 -12.73
N GLY A 237 1.74 10.20 -13.07
CA GLY A 237 0.73 9.83 -12.08
C GLY A 237 1.15 8.65 -11.20
N ARG A 238 1.94 7.68 -11.74
CA ARG A 238 2.48 6.57 -10.96
C ARG A 238 3.53 7.04 -9.97
N ILE A 239 4.43 7.94 -10.40
CA ILE A 239 5.43 8.55 -9.50
C ILE A 239 4.72 9.29 -8.37
N LEU A 240 3.74 10.15 -8.71
CA LEU A 240 2.98 10.91 -7.73
C LEU A 240 2.21 10.01 -6.74
N GLN A 241 1.65 8.89 -7.20
CA GLN A 241 0.98 7.91 -6.35
C GLN A 241 1.93 7.31 -5.31
N ARG A 242 3.21 7.05 -5.68
CA ARG A 242 4.23 6.56 -4.74
C ARG A 242 4.54 7.59 -3.65
N PHE A 243 4.65 8.86 -4.02
CA PHE A 243 4.93 9.95 -3.07
C PHE A 243 3.74 10.33 -2.18
N SER A 244 2.51 10.01 -2.59
CA SER A 244 1.31 10.29 -1.80
C SER A 244 0.82 9.03 -1.06
N LYS A 245 0.12 8.14 -1.75
CA LYS A 245 -0.60 7.02 -1.14
C LYS A 245 0.33 5.97 -0.51
N ASP A 246 1.41 5.60 -1.21
CA ASP A 246 2.32 4.58 -0.68
C ASP A 246 3.12 5.16 0.51
N GLN A 247 3.52 6.43 0.43
CA GLN A 247 4.17 7.14 1.54
C GLN A 247 3.26 7.24 2.77
N THR A 248 1.98 7.61 2.62
CA THR A 248 1.02 7.61 3.73
C THR A 248 0.89 6.23 4.37
N SER A 249 0.94 5.17 3.57
CA SER A 249 0.91 3.80 4.11
C SER A 249 2.13 3.49 4.99
N ILE A 250 3.32 3.99 4.64
CA ILE A 250 4.56 3.84 5.41
C ILE A 250 4.52 4.70 6.68
N ASP A 251 3.96 5.91 6.59
CA ASP A 251 3.96 6.87 7.69
C ASP A 251 2.92 6.56 8.77
N GLU A 252 1.76 6.01 8.39
CA GLU A 252 0.62 5.82 9.29
C GLU A 252 0.24 4.34 9.45
N VAL A 253 -0.02 3.63 8.35
CA VAL A 253 -0.62 2.28 8.40
C VAL A 253 0.37 1.25 8.95
N VAL A 254 1.61 1.27 8.49
CA VAL A 254 2.63 0.30 8.90
C VAL A 254 3.00 0.47 10.38
N PRO A 255 3.33 1.68 10.90
CA PRO A 255 3.62 1.86 12.32
C PRO A 255 2.46 1.47 13.22
N TYR A 256 1.22 1.83 12.83
CA TYR A 256 0.03 1.45 13.56
C TYR A 256 -0.15 -0.07 13.64
N ALA A 257 -0.03 -0.77 12.49
CA ALA A 257 -0.17 -2.21 12.43
C ALA A 257 0.89 -2.94 13.26
N PHE A 258 2.15 -2.47 13.21
CA PHE A 258 3.25 -2.99 14.03
C PHE A 258 3.01 -2.75 15.51
N GLY A 259 2.59 -1.54 15.89
CA GLY A 259 2.28 -1.21 17.27
C GLY A 259 1.17 -2.08 17.83
N ALA A 260 0.06 -2.21 17.09
CA ALA A 260 -1.06 -3.06 17.47
C ALA A 260 -0.68 -4.54 17.59
N TRP A 261 0.12 -5.04 16.63
CA TRP A 261 0.61 -6.42 16.67
C TRP A 261 1.47 -6.68 17.92
N TYR A 262 2.45 -5.82 18.18
CA TYR A 262 3.35 -5.98 19.33
C TYR A 262 2.62 -5.79 20.66
N LEU A 263 1.70 -4.81 20.76
CA LEU A 263 0.85 -4.62 21.93
C LEU A 263 0.06 -5.89 22.27
N ASN A 264 -0.62 -6.48 21.28
CA ASN A 264 -1.37 -7.72 21.51
C ASN A 264 -0.46 -8.88 21.91
N LEU A 265 0.73 -8.99 21.31
CA LEU A 265 1.71 -10.02 21.67
C LEU A 265 2.13 -9.89 23.14
N VAL A 266 2.43 -8.68 23.60
CA VAL A 266 2.82 -8.41 24.99
C VAL A 266 1.66 -8.70 25.94
N ILE A 267 0.43 -8.22 25.65
CA ILE A 267 -0.78 -8.48 26.45
C ILE A 267 -1.00 -9.99 26.60
N ILE A 268 -0.98 -10.74 25.50
CA ILE A 268 -1.17 -12.19 25.53
C ILE A 268 -0.07 -12.87 26.36
N SER A 269 1.19 -12.48 26.19
CA SER A 269 2.32 -13.06 26.92
C SER A 269 2.18 -12.87 28.44
N PHE A 270 1.89 -11.65 28.87
CA PHE A 270 1.68 -11.36 30.30
C PHE A 270 0.44 -12.08 30.85
N SER A 271 -0.67 -12.09 30.10
CA SER A 271 -1.89 -12.81 30.53
C SER A 271 -1.66 -14.30 30.67
N LEU A 272 -0.97 -14.92 29.70
CA LEU A 272 -0.62 -16.32 29.76
C LEU A 272 0.30 -16.63 30.96
N ALA A 273 1.29 -15.77 31.23
CA ALA A 273 2.18 -15.92 32.38
C ALA A 273 1.40 -15.93 33.69
N VAL A 274 0.44 -15.00 33.87
CA VAL A 274 -0.41 -14.91 35.07
C VAL A 274 -1.31 -16.14 35.21
N ILE A 275 -1.93 -16.59 34.11
CA ILE A 275 -2.82 -17.78 34.10
C ILE A 275 -2.03 -19.04 34.47
N LEU A 276 -0.87 -19.25 33.85
CA LEU A 276 -0.01 -20.42 34.11
C LEU A 276 0.53 -20.44 35.54
N TYR A 277 0.84 -19.25 36.09
CA TYR A 277 1.24 -19.12 37.47
C TYR A 277 0.08 -19.46 38.44
N SER A 278 -1.14 -19.02 38.13
CA SER A 278 -2.30 -19.24 39.00
C SER A 278 -2.87 -20.65 38.89
N ILE A 279 -2.91 -21.24 37.70
CA ILE A 279 -3.52 -22.53 37.42
C ILE A 279 -2.65 -23.29 36.41
N PRO A 280 -1.58 -24.01 36.86
CA PRO A 280 -0.66 -24.69 35.95
C PRO A 280 -1.33 -25.73 35.04
N ALA A 281 -2.40 -26.40 35.52
CA ALA A 281 -3.16 -27.38 34.74
C ALA A 281 -3.79 -26.77 33.47
N PHE A 282 -3.97 -25.43 33.43
CA PHE A 282 -4.51 -24.74 32.27
C PHE A 282 -3.56 -24.75 31.03
N ALA A 283 -2.30 -25.11 31.23
CA ALA A 283 -1.32 -25.26 30.16
C ALA A 283 -1.79 -26.23 29.06
N LEU A 284 -2.49 -27.31 29.43
CA LEU A 284 -3.02 -28.27 28.44
C LEU A 284 -4.12 -27.65 27.56
N VAL A 285 -5.00 -26.82 28.17
CA VAL A 285 -6.05 -26.11 27.42
C VAL A 285 -5.44 -25.09 26.46
N ILE A 286 -4.42 -24.34 26.93
CA ILE A 286 -3.69 -23.36 26.09
C ILE A 286 -3.05 -24.05 24.91
N LEU A 287 -2.41 -25.21 25.10
CA LEU A 287 -1.78 -25.95 24.03
C LEU A 287 -2.80 -26.41 22.99
N PHE A 288 -3.96 -26.92 23.43
CA PHE A 288 -5.05 -27.31 22.52
C PHE A 288 -5.56 -26.13 21.70
N VAL A 289 -5.85 -24.99 22.37
CA VAL A 289 -6.31 -23.76 21.72
C VAL A 289 -5.26 -23.22 20.71
N ALA A 290 -3.97 -23.30 21.08
CA ALA A 290 -2.88 -22.86 20.19
C ALA A 290 -2.82 -23.72 18.91
N LEU A 291 -2.99 -25.03 19.01
CA LEU A 291 -3.04 -25.94 17.84
C LEU A 291 -4.21 -25.63 16.93
N VAL A 292 -5.40 -25.46 17.50
CA VAL A 292 -6.61 -25.04 16.74
C VAL A 292 -6.39 -23.70 16.06
N PHE A 293 -5.79 -22.73 16.75
CA PHE A 293 -5.49 -21.42 16.20
C PHE A 293 -4.51 -21.48 15.02
N VAL A 294 -3.44 -22.28 15.13
CA VAL A 294 -2.47 -22.46 14.03
C VAL A 294 -3.15 -23.09 12.82
N TYR A 295 -4.01 -24.08 13.02
CA TYR A 295 -4.79 -24.69 11.94
C TYR A 295 -5.70 -23.67 11.25
N LEU A 296 -6.52 -22.95 12.00
CA LEU A 296 -7.42 -21.93 11.49
C LEU A 296 -6.67 -20.79 10.77
N LYS A 297 -5.55 -20.33 11.35
CA LYS A 297 -4.70 -19.31 10.74
C LYS A 297 -4.22 -19.74 9.34
N ASN A 298 -3.71 -20.94 9.21
CA ASN A 298 -3.20 -21.43 7.92
C ASN A 298 -4.33 -21.59 6.90
N TYR A 299 -5.50 -22.05 7.34
CA TYR A 299 -6.68 -22.16 6.48
C TYR A 299 -7.20 -20.79 6.02
N PHE A 300 -7.18 -19.77 6.86
CA PHE A 300 -7.73 -18.44 6.57
C PHE A 300 -6.78 -17.53 5.77
N LEU A 301 -5.45 -17.64 5.99
CA LEU A 301 -4.49 -16.70 5.40
C LEU A 301 -4.43 -16.76 3.87
N ASP A 302 -4.47 -17.93 3.28
CA ASP A 302 -4.35 -18.08 1.83
C ASP A 302 -5.58 -17.58 1.06
N PRO A 303 -6.83 -17.92 1.46
CA PRO A 303 -8.02 -17.31 0.87
C PRO A 303 -8.10 -15.79 1.07
N SER A 304 -7.73 -15.29 2.25
CA SER A 304 -7.74 -13.86 2.55
C SER A 304 -6.80 -13.06 1.65
N ARG A 305 -5.62 -13.60 1.35
CA ARG A 305 -4.68 -12.98 0.41
C ARG A 305 -5.19 -12.97 -1.02
N THR A 306 -5.79 -14.06 -1.48
CA THR A 306 -6.37 -14.15 -2.82
C THR A 306 -7.56 -13.22 -3.00
N LEU A 307 -8.43 -13.12 -1.99
CA LEU A 307 -9.55 -12.17 -1.97
C LEU A 307 -9.09 -10.70 -2.03
N LYS A 308 -8.08 -10.33 -1.26
CA LYS A 308 -7.52 -8.96 -1.33
C LYS A 308 -6.94 -8.63 -2.70
N ARG A 309 -6.30 -9.59 -3.37
CA ARG A 309 -5.80 -9.42 -4.73
C ARG A 309 -6.94 -9.27 -5.73
N LEU A 310 -7.95 -10.12 -5.65
CA LEU A 310 -9.14 -10.02 -6.49
C LEU A 310 -9.82 -8.66 -6.32
N LEU A 311 -9.96 -8.20 -5.08
CA LEU A 311 -10.53 -6.89 -4.78
C LEU A 311 -9.73 -5.74 -5.41
N SER A 312 -8.39 -5.82 -5.42
CA SER A 312 -7.56 -4.77 -6.04
C SER A 312 -7.69 -4.74 -7.56
N THR A 313 -7.82 -5.90 -8.21
CA THR A 313 -7.98 -5.99 -9.66
C THR A 313 -9.38 -5.62 -10.13
N THR A 314 -10.42 -5.97 -9.37
CA THR A 314 -11.81 -5.62 -9.73
C THR A 314 -12.17 -4.16 -9.44
N ARG A 315 -11.43 -3.46 -8.57
CA ARG A 315 -11.62 -2.02 -8.35
C ARG A 315 -11.20 -1.15 -9.54
N SER A 316 -10.16 -1.55 -10.26
CA SER A 316 -9.60 -0.75 -11.36
C SER A 316 -10.61 -0.46 -12.47
N PRO A 317 -11.38 -1.43 -13.00
CA PRO A 317 -12.40 -1.16 -14.01
C PRO A 317 -13.54 -0.24 -13.51
N ILE A 318 -13.93 -0.39 -12.23
CA ILE A 318 -14.99 0.43 -11.63
C ILE A 318 -14.57 1.90 -11.59
N TYR A 319 -13.34 2.19 -11.22
CA TYR A 319 -12.84 3.58 -11.21
C TYR A 319 -12.65 4.13 -12.64
N ALA A 320 -12.29 3.30 -13.60
CA ALA A 320 -12.19 3.70 -14.99
C ALA A 320 -13.58 4.12 -15.56
N SER A 321 -14.62 3.36 -15.25
CA SER A 321 -15.99 3.69 -15.69
C SER A 321 -16.61 4.90 -14.97
N PHE A 322 -16.03 5.38 -13.87
CA PHE A 322 -16.45 6.63 -13.23
C PHE A 322 -15.71 7.87 -13.78
N GLN A 323 -14.65 7.68 -14.56
CA GLN A 323 -13.91 8.77 -15.20
C GLN A 323 -14.36 9.06 -16.63
N GLU A 324 -15.16 8.19 -17.22
CA GLU A 324 -15.86 8.36 -18.48
C GLU A 324 -17.24 9.05 -18.25
#